data_7d111f57cab85cdd8fee8fada8325263
#
_entry.id   7d111f57cab85cdd8fee8fada8325263
#
_cell.length_a   1.000
_cell.length_b   1.000
_cell.length_c   1.000
_cell.angle_alpha   90.00
_cell.angle_beta   90.00
_cell.angle_gamma   90.00
#
_symmetry.space_group_name_H-M   'P 1'
#
loop_
_entity.id
_entity.type
_entity.pdbx_description
1 polymer ?
#
loop_
_entity_poly.entity_id
_entity_poly.type
_entity_poly.pdbx_seq_one_letter_code
_entity_poly.pdbx_strand_id
1 'polypeptide(L)'
;MAFFQDGPELGNTWAGDRALRECVRRLLPSEVLAEVEPDLERLGERAAGEMLALAVEAERDPPRLVRLDAWGRRVDRIETCPAWRRLHEIAAEEGVVAIAYERAHGEHSRVHQFARLALYHPSSAFASCPLAMTDGAARTLEIHGEEELRERILPRLISRDPEAFWTAGQWMTERTGGSDVGDSETVAAPDGAGGWRLTGSKWFTSATTAEVALTLARCEGAPAGSRGLSMFFLETGMAAGALRGIRVERLKDKLGTRALPTAELELDGVPARMVGEPGRGVPTIATVLNITRLYNACCAAGTLGRGLALARDYARRRRAFGRPLAELPLHLETLAGLAAEHAAALQLTFRAAQLLGREECGVASAGERELLRLATPLVKLTTGRQVVAGVSEVVECFGGAGYVEDTGLPGLLRDAQVFPIWEGTTNVLALDALRAARGGGALAALEREISGAVEGSGVALLAPARSAVRECLAQLVAWHSLASRDAREALEAGARDFSLGLGRTWAASLLLSQAEWEARGSERAAAPAVEAARRFAATLGAIPVPRAASPGAGATRDLALGGAAEEVRAPALR
;
A
#
# COMPACT_ATOMS: atom_id res chain seq x y z
N MET A 1 36.53 28.27 -11.58
CA MET A 1 36.23 26.83 -11.60
C MET A 1 34.72 26.68 -11.76
N ALA A 2 34.27 25.83 -12.67
CA ALA A 2 32.85 25.50 -12.75
C ALA A 2 32.42 24.76 -11.47
N PHE A 3 31.24 25.09 -10.95
CA PHE A 3 30.67 24.38 -9.81
C PHE A 3 29.98 23.11 -10.33
N PHE A 4 30.39 21.96 -9.82
CA PHE A 4 29.77 20.68 -10.09
C PHE A 4 29.29 20.06 -8.80
N GLN A 5 28.15 19.39 -8.85
CA GLN A 5 27.59 18.65 -7.76
C GLN A 5 27.25 17.24 -8.27
N ASP A 6 27.90 16.23 -7.69
CA ASP A 6 27.60 14.84 -8.04
C ASP A 6 26.26 14.45 -7.44
N GLY A 7 25.37 13.91 -8.30
CA GLY A 7 24.11 13.32 -7.87
C GLY A 7 24.31 12.00 -7.11
N PRO A 8 23.28 11.52 -6.41
CA PRO A 8 23.35 10.21 -5.78
C PRO A 8 23.32 9.10 -6.80
N GLU A 9 24.02 8.01 -6.50
CA GLU A 9 24.01 6.79 -7.28
C GLU A 9 23.39 5.64 -6.47
N LEU A 10 22.56 4.84 -7.10
CA LEU A 10 22.03 3.62 -6.51
C LEU A 10 22.94 2.45 -6.87
N GLY A 11 23.43 1.76 -5.85
CA GLY A 11 23.96 0.41 -6.00
C GLY A 11 22.83 -0.64 -5.99
N ASN A 12 23.19 -1.91 -5.99
CA ASN A 12 22.26 -3.01 -5.84
C ASN A 12 21.31 -2.76 -4.64
N THR A 13 20.00 -2.68 -4.91
CA THR A 13 19.01 -2.27 -3.89
C THR A 13 18.73 -3.34 -2.84
N TRP A 14 18.99 -4.63 -3.14
CA TRP A 14 18.98 -5.70 -2.15
C TRP A 14 20.22 -5.65 -1.27
N ALA A 15 21.40 -5.69 -1.87
CA ALA A 15 22.66 -5.66 -1.14
C ALA A 15 22.84 -4.39 -0.28
N GLY A 16 22.33 -3.26 -0.76
CA GLY A 16 22.39 -1.95 -0.07
C GLY A 16 21.40 -1.78 1.08
N ASP A 17 20.30 -2.54 1.11
CA ASP A 17 19.28 -2.44 2.16
C ASP A 17 19.40 -3.54 3.21
N ARG A 18 20.25 -3.27 4.22
CA ARG A 18 20.43 -4.20 5.34
C ARG A 18 19.13 -4.47 6.09
N ALA A 19 18.27 -3.46 6.29
CA ALA A 19 17.05 -3.62 7.07
C ALA A 19 16.08 -4.59 6.38
N LEU A 20 15.94 -4.49 5.05
CA LEU A 20 15.15 -5.42 4.25
C LEU A 20 15.73 -6.84 4.31
N ARG A 21 17.04 -6.99 4.06
CA ARG A 21 17.69 -8.32 4.08
C ARG A 21 17.52 -9.02 5.42
N GLU A 22 17.85 -8.35 6.53
CA GLU A 22 17.77 -8.99 7.85
C GLU A 22 16.32 -9.26 8.27
N CYS A 23 15.37 -8.43 7.84
CA CYS A 23 13.94 -8.71 8.03
C CYS A 23 13.51 -9.98 7.30
N VAL A 24 13.86 -10.12 6.01
CA VAL A 24 13.55 -11.31 5.21
C VAL A 24 14.26 -12.56 5.76
N ARG A 25 15.54 -12.46 6.13
CA ARG A 25 16.31 -13.54 6.73
C ARG A 25 15.71 -14.08 8.03
N ARG A 26 15.12 -13.21 8.84
CA ARG A 26 14.44 -13.62 10.07
C ARG A 26 13.14 -14.38 9.80
N LEU A 27 12.44 -14.06 8.73
CA LEU A 27 11.11 -14.58 8.44
C LEU A 27 11.09 -15.82 7.55
N LEU A 28 12.17 -16.06 6.79
CA LEU A 28 12.29 -17.24 5.93
C LEU A 28 13.15 -18.32 6.58
N PRO A 29 12.78 -19.60 6.46
CA PRO A 29 13.67 -20.71 6.73
C PRO A 29 14.95 -20.61 5.91
N SER A 30 16.06 -21.13 6.44
CA SER A 30 17.38 -21.08 5.78
C SER A 30 17.38 -21.70 4.39
N GLU A 31 16.64 -22.79 4.20
CA GLU A 31 16.51 -23.48 2.92
C GLU A 31 15.81 -22.61 1.89
N VAL A 32 14.68 -22.00 2.27
CA VAL A 32 13.93 -21.07 1.40
C VAL A 32 14.75 -19.84 1.08
N LEU A 33 15.45 -19.28 2.08
CA LEU A 33 16.31 -18.12 1.86
C LEU A 33 17.43 -18.43 0.85
N ALA A 34 18.09 -19.59 0.97
CA ALA A 34 19.14 -20.00 0.05
C ALA A 34 18.67 -20.11 -1.41
N GLU A 35 17.40 -20.47 -1.62
CA GLU A 35 16.81 -20.56 -2.96
C GLU A 35 16.44 -19.17 -3.51
N VAL A 36 15.93 -18.25 -2.69
CA VAL A 36 15.37 -16.98 -3.17
C VAL A 36 16.37 -15.82 -3.16
N GLU A 37 17.41 -15.87 -2.31
CA GLU A 37 18.35 -14.74 -2.15
C GLU A 37 19.14 -14.42 -3.42
N PRO A 38 19.61 -15.37 -4.24
CA PRO A 38 20.27 -15.07 -5.52
C PRO A 38 19.37 -14.30 -6.50
N ASP A 39 18.09 -14.60 -6.51
CA ASP A 39 17.11 -13.92 -7.35
C ASP A 39 16.78 -12.51 -6.83
N LEU A 40 16.75 -12.32 -5.52
CA LEU A 40 16.59 -10.99 -4.90
C LEU A 40 17.81 -10.11 -5.18
N GLU A 41 19.01 -10.67 -5.15
CA GLU A 41 20.26 -9.98 -5.52
C GLU A 41 20.21 -9.51 -6.98
N ARG A 42 19.86 -10.41 -7.91
CA ARG A 42 19.72 -10.10 -9.34
C ARG A 42 18.63 -9.02 -9.58
N LEU A 43 17.49 -9.13 -8.91
CA LEU A 43 16.44 -8.12 -9.02
C LEU A 43 16.89 -6.78 -8.43
N GLY A 44 17.68 -6.78 -7.36
CA GLY A 44 18.27 -5.59 -6.76
C GLY A 44 19.18 -4.82 -7.73
N GLU A 45 19.96 -5.52 -8.54
CA GLU A 45 20.78 -4.92 -9.61
C GLU A 45 19.88 -4.37 -10.74
N ARG A 46 18.90 -5.17 -11.18
CA ARG A 46 17.95 -4.77 -12.22
C ARG A 46 17.17 -3.52 -11.83
N ALA A 47 16.76 -3.41 -10.56
CA ALA A 47 16.04 -2.27 -10.01
C ALA A 47 16.88 -0.99 -9.93
N ALA A 48 18.20 -1.11 -9.75
CA ALA A 48 19.12 0.02 -9.75
C ALA A 48 19.54 0.47 -11.16
N GLY A 49 19.47 -0.41 -12.15
CA GLY A 49 19.90 -0.19 -13.53
C GLY A 49 18.76 -0.07 -14.53
N GLU A 50 18.42 -1.17 -15.21
CA GLU A 50 17.43 -1.24 -16.29
C GLU A 50 16.08 -0.64 -15.88
N MET A 51 15.53 -1.07 -14.77
CA MET A 51 14.21 -0.64 -14.33
C MET A 51 14.17 0.84 -13.96
N LEU A 52 15.23 1.36 -13.31
CA LEU A 52 15.31 2.78 -12.97
C LEU A 52 15.31 3.65 -14.25
N ALA A 53 16.07 3.25 -15.26
CA ALA A 53 16.11 3.98 -16.54
C ALA A 53 14.73 3.98 -17.22
N LEU A 54 14.05 2.84 -17.25
CA LEU A 54 12.68 2.72 -17.78
C LEU A 54 11.68 3.56 -16.98
N ALA A 55 11.79 3.58 -15.66
CA ALA A 55 10.91 4.38 -14.80
C ALA A 55 11.07 5.88 -15.07
N VAL A 56 12.31 6.36 -15.24
CA VAL A 56 12.60 7.76 -15.59
C VAL A 56 12.01 8.11 -16.96
N GLU A 57 12.12 7.21 -17.94
CA GLU A 57 11.52 7.41 -19.27
C GLU A 57 9.98 7.47 -19.17
N ALA A 58 9.38 6.54 -18.42
CA ALA A 58 7.93 6.47 -18.26
C ALA A 58 7.34 7.74 -17.58
N GLU A 59 8.04 8.31 -16.60
CA GLU A 59 7.61 9.56 -15.96
C GLU A 59 7.71 10.78 -16.90
N ARG A 60 8.61 10.75 -17.87
CA ARG A 60 8.78 11.83 -18.87
C ARG A 60 7.77 11.77 -20.01
N ASP A 61 7.22 10.60 -20.31
CA ASP A 61 6.20 10.39 -21.35
C ASP A 61 4.92 9.77 -20.76
N PRO A 62 4.12 10.58 -20.02
CA PRO A 62 2.91 10.11 -19.36
C PRO A 62 1.84 9.70 -20.38
N PRO A 63 0.86 8.86 -19.97
CA PRO A 63 -0.18 8.35 -20.86
C PRO A 63 -1.02 9.47 -21.49
N ARG A 64 -1.39 9.26 -22.75
CA ARG A 64 -2.21 10.18 -23.55
C ARG A 64 -3.49 9.51 -24.03
N LEU A 65 -4.60 10.25 -24.03
CA LEU A 65 -5.87 9.79 -24.56
C LEU A 65 -6.07 10.29 -25.98
N VAL A 66 -6.16 9.37 -26.93
CA VAL A 66 -6.59 9.62 -28.30
C VAL A 66 -8.08 9.31 -28.39
N ARG A 67 -8.91 10.34 -28.34
CA ARG A 67 -10.39 10.17 -28.32
C ARG A 67 -10.97 9.82 -29.69
N LEU A 68 -10.45 10.43 -30.72
CA LEU A 68 -10.97 10.31 -32.11
C LEU A 68 -9.84 9.85 -33.03
N ASP A 69 -10.19 9.07 -34.05
CA ASP A 69 -9.31 8.80 -35.17
C ASP A 69 -9.27 10.00 -36.15
N ALA A 70 -8.47 9.89 -37.19
CA ALA A 70 -8.34 10.92 -38.22
C ALA A 70 -9.65 11.22 -38.99
N TRP A 71 -10.62 10.34 -38.87
CA TRP A 71 -11.93 10.45 -39.54
C TRP A 71 -13.07 10.84 -38.60
N GLY A 72 -12.77 11.20 -37.35
CA GLY A 72 -13.73 11.64 -36.35
C GLY A 72 -14.48 10.50 -35.65
N ARG A 73 -14.09 9.24 -35.83
CA ARG A 73 -14.66 8.11 -35.07
C ARG A 73 -14.07 8.08 -33.69
N ARG A 74 -14.90 7.83 -32.68
CA ARG A 74 -14.44 7.67 -31.30
C ARG A 74 -13.69 6.35 -31.17
N VAL A 75 -12.45 6.40 -30.67
CA VAL A 75 -11.56 5.24 -30.47
C VAL A 75 -11.14 5.08 -29.01
N ASP A 76 -11.12 6.15 -28.24
CA ASP A 76 -10.77 6.19 -26.82
C ASP A 76 -9.50 5.38 -26.48
N ARG A 77 -8.47 5.48 -27.34
CA ARG A 77 -7.22 4.75 -27.17
C ARG A 77 -6.32 5.49 -26.17
N ILE A 78 -5.88 4.76 -25.15
CA ILE A 78 -4.87 5.24 -24.20
C ILE A 78 -3.49 4.77 -24.68
N GLU A 79 -2.64 5.71 -25.02
CA GLU A 79 -1.26 5.46 -25.43
C GLU A 79 -0.36 5.57 -24.20
N THR A 80 0.38 4.50 -23.90
CA THR A 80 1.41 4.45 -22.87
C THR A 80 2.77 4.29 -23.52
N CYS A 81 3.83 4.86 -22.91
CA CYS A 81 5.17 4.74 -23.47
C CYS A 81 5.67 3.27 -23.45
N PRO A 82 6.62 2.91 -24.33
CA PRO A 82 7.20 1.56 -24.36
C PRO A 82 7.85 1.17 -23.02
N ALA A 83 8.52 2.10 -22.38
CA ALA A 83 9.20 1.86 -21.11
C ALA A 83 8.22 1.40 -20.01
N TRP A 84 7.03 2.02 -19.93
CA TRP A 84 6.02 1.61 -18.95
C TRP A 84 5.47 0.20 -19.24
N ARG A 85 5.27 -0.15 -20.51
CA ARG A 85 4.89 -1.52 -20.90
C ARG A 85 5.98 -2.53 -20.55
N ARG A 86 7.26 -2.19 -20.82
CA ARG A 86 8.39 -3.06 -20.46
C ARG A 86 8.46 -3.34 -18.96
N LEU A 87 8.13 -2.37 -18.12
CA LEU A 87 8.06 -2.57 -16.66
C LEU A 87 6.99 -3.61 -16.28
N HIS A 88 5.86 -3.71 -16.98
CA HIS A 88 4.87 -4.78 -16.76
C HIS A 88 5.39 -6.15 -17.19
N GLU A 89 6.07 -6.21 -18.33
CA GLU A 89 6.71 -7.45 -18.79
C GLU A 89 7.75 -7.94 -17.77
N ILE A 90 8.58 -7.05 -17.25
CA ILE A 90 9.52 -7.36 -16.16
C ILE A 90 8.79 -7.90 -14.92
N ALA A 91 7.63 -7.35 -14.57
CA ALA A 91 6.86 -7.84 -13.43
C ALA A 91 6.38 -9.29 -13.64
N ALA A 92 5.99 -9.66 -14.87
CA ALA A 92 5.65 -11.03 -15.22
C ALA A 92 6.88 -11.95 -15.14
N GLU A 93 7.98 -11.59 -15.81
CA GLU A 93 9.25 -12.33 -15.78
C GLU A 93 9.73 -12.59 -14.34
N GLU A 94 9.68 -11.59 -13.49
CA GLU A 94 10.06 -11.66 -12.08
C GLU A 94 9.00 -12.32 -11.18
N GLY A 95 7.84 -12.67 -11.72
CA GLY A 95 6.76 -13.36 -10.99
C GLY A 95 6.19 -12.56 -9.83
N VAL A 96 6.13 -11.22 -9.94
CA VAL A 96 5.69 -10.34 -8.84
C VAL A 96 4.28 -10.67 -8.34
N VAL A 97 3.41 -11.21 -9.21
CA VAL A 97 2.11 -11.75 -8.82
C VAL A 97 2.17 -13.28 -8.67
N ALA A 98 2.80 -13.97 -9.61
CA ALA A 98 2.80 -15.43 -9.73
C ALA A 98 3.24 -16.18 -8.47
N ILE A 99 4.30 -15.72 -7.81
CA ILE A 99 4.93 -16.36 -6.63
C ILE A 99 3.92 -16.72 -5.54
N ALA A 100 2.94 -15.85 -5.29
CA ALA A 100 1.93 -16.06 -4.27
C ALA A 100 0.98 -17.22 -4.59
N TYR A 101 0.79 -17.55 -5.87
CA TYR A 101 -0.13 -18.57 -6.37
C TYR A 101 0.58 -19.86 -6.72
N GLU A 102 1.84 -19.80 -7.16
CA GLU A 102 2.72 -20.97 -7.31
C GLU A 102 2.93 -21.68 -5.98
N ARG A 103 2.96 -20.94 -4.89
CA ARG A 103 3.15 -21.45 -3.51
C ARG A 103 4.32 -22.41 -3.36
N ALA A 104 5.39 -22.21 -4.16
CA ALA A 104 6.56 -23.06 -4.13
C ALA A 104 7.19 -23.19 -2.72
N HIS A 105 7.06 -22.13 -1.92
CA HIS A 105 7.56 -22.09 -0.54
C HIS A 105 6.41 -22.10 0.51
N GLY A 106 5.23 -22.61 0.15
CA GLY A 106 4.07 -22.67 1.04
C GLY A 106 3.72 -21.32 1.68
N GLU A 107 3.57 -21.30 3.00
CA GLU A 107 3.24 -20.09 3.77
C GLU A 107 4.26 -18.94 3.65
N HIS A 108 5.48 -19.24 3.21
CA HIS A 108 6.56 -18.26 3.02
C HIS A 108 6.51 -17.55 1.67
N SER A 109 5.69 -18.02 0.72
CA SER A 109 5.62 -17.46 -0.63
C SER A 109 5.20 -15.99 -0.64
N ARG A 110 4.33 -15.55 0.28
CA ARG A 110 3.96 -14.13 0.41
C ARG A 110 5.12 -13.26 0.91
N VAL A 111 5.96 -13.76 1.81
CA VAL A 111 7.18 -13.03 2.25
C VAL A 111 8.15 -12.88 1.08
N HIS A 112 8.37 -13.93 0.29
CA HIS A 112 9.19 -13.89 -0.93
C HIS A 112 8.63 -12.89 -1.95
N GLN A 113 7.34 -12.95 -2.25
CA GLN A 113 6.67 -12.02 -3.16
C GLN A 113 6.84 -10.56 -2.72
N PHE A 114 6.64 -10.29 -1.43
CA PHE A 114 6.75 -8.92 -0.90
C PHE A 114 8.20 -8.43 -0.87
N ALA A 115 9.19 -9.32 -0.72
CA ALA A 115 10.59 -8.95 -0.89
C ALA A 115 10.87 -8.48 -2.33
N ARG A 116 10.35 -9.21 -3.32
CA ARG A 116 10.44 -8.78 -4.73
C ARG A 116 9.70 -7.47 -4.99
N LEU A 117 8.49 -7.31 -4.46
CA LEU A 117 7.71 -6.09 -4.61
C LEU A 117 8.41 -4.87 -4.01
N ALA A 118 9.06 -5.02 -2.84
CA ALA A 118 9.81 -3.95 -2.19
C ALA A 118 11.00 -3.47 -3.05
N LEU A 119 11.64 -4.37 -3.81
CA LEU A 119 12.71 -4.03 -4.74
C LEU A 119 12.17 -3.48 -6.08
N TYR A 120 11.08 -4.07 -6.59
CA TYR A 120 10.49 -3.73 -7.87
C TYR A 120 9.83 -2.35 -7.86
N HIS A 121 8.98 -2.08 -6.85
CA HIS A 121 8.12 -0.90 -6.82
C HIS A 121 8.86 0.44 -7.01
N PRO A 122 9.98 0.74 -6.29
CA PRO A 122 10.62 2.05 -6.36
C PRO A 122 11.21 2.39 -7.74
N SER A 123 11.31 1.40 -8.64
CA SER A 123 11.80 1.56 -10.02
C SER A 123 10.77 1.12 -11.06
N SER A 124 9.46 1.23 -10.75
CA SER A 124 8.40 0.70 -11.61
C SER A 124 7.49 1.77 -12.21
N ALA A 125 7.75 3.07 -11.96
CA ALA A 125 6.84 4.14 -12.36
C ALA A 125 5.36 3.79 -12.03
N PHE A 126 5.13 3.24 -10.84
CA PHE A 126 3.83 2.76 -10.36
C PHE A 126 3.14 1.65 -11.19
N ALA A 127 3.88 0.90 -12.02
CA ALA A 127 3.37 -0.36 -12.58
C ALA A 127 2.95 -1.37 -11.50
N SER A 128 3.44 -1.21 -10.26
CA SER A 128 2.97 -1.95 -9.07
C SER A 128 1.49 -1.74 -8.73
N CYS A 129 0.86 -0.64 -9.16
CA CYS A 129 -0.57 -0.39 -8.92
C CYS A 129 -1.47 -1.39 -9.69
N PRO A 130 -1.34 -1.57 -11.01
CA PRO A 130 -2.03 -2.66 -11.72
C PRO A 130 -1.74 -4.04 -11.10
N LEU A 131 -0.49 -4.30 -10.68
CA LEU A 131 -0.12 -5.59 -10.08
C LEU A 131 -0.85 -5.87 -8.76
N ALA A 132 -1.04 -4.85 -7.92
CA ALA A 132 -1.82 -4.96 -6.69
C ALA A 132 -3.27 -5.38 -6.96
N MET A 133 -3.89 -4.75 -7.97
CA MET A 133 -5.26 -5.08 -8.38
C MET A 133 -5.33 -6.44 -9.06
N THR A 134 -4.29 -6.81 -9.82
CA THR A 134 -4.17 -8.13 -10.47
C THR A 134 -4.07 -9.25 -9.44
N ASP A 135 -3.23 -9.09 -8.41
CA ASP A 135 -3.13 -10.04 -7.30
C ASP A 135 -4.47 -10.15 -6.54
N GLY A 136 -5.10 -9.01 -6.23
CA GLY A 136 -6.42 -8.99 -5.62
C GLY A 136 -7.50 -9.66 -6.47
N ALA A 137 -7.46 -9.46 -7.79
CA ALA A 137 -8.38 -10.12 -8.73
C ALA A 137 -8.12 -11.62 -8.80
N ALA A 138 -6.85 -12.04 -8.89
CA ALA A 138 -6.46 -13.45 -8.89
C ALA A 138 -6.98 -14.16 -7.62
N ARG A 139 -6.77 -13.56 -6.44
CA ARG A 139 -7.28 -14.12 -5.18
C ARG A 139 -8.80 -14.19 -5.13
N THR A 140 -9.46 -13.16 -5.64
CA THR A 140 -10.92 -13.13 -5.67
C THR A 140 -11.49 -14.20 -6.58
N LEU A 141 -10.90 -14.41 -7.75
CA LEU A 141 -11.31 -15.47 -8.66
C LEU A 141 -11.00 -16.87 -8.10
N GLU A 142 -9.88 -17.02 -7.41
CA GLU A 142 -9.54 -18.30 -6.74
C GLU A 142 -10.60 -18.70 -5.70
N ILE A 143 -11.14 -17.73 -4.94
CA ILE A 143 -12.10 -18.00 -3.85
C ILE A 143 -13.56 -17.98 -4.32
N HIS A 144 -13.93 -17.03 -5.18
CA HIS A 144 -15.31 -16.69 -5.50
C HIS A 144 -15.65 -16.84 -6.99
N GLY A 145 -14.66 -17.09 -7.85
CA GLY A 145 -14.87 -17.21 -9.30
C GLY A 145 -15.59 -18.51 -9.66
N GLU A 146 -16.52 -18.41 -10.63
CA GLU A 146 -17.06 -19.59 -11.30
C GLU A 146 -15.94 -20.39 -11.99
N GLU A 147 -16.09 -21.70 -12.13
CA GLU A 147 -15.06 -22.60 -12.64
C GLU A 147 -14.53 -22.16 -14.02
N GLU A 148 -15.43 -21.89 -14.97
CA GLU A 148 -15.07 -21.41 -16.32
C GLU A 148 -14.23 -20.13 -16.26
N LEU A 149 -14.63 -19.17 -15.41
CA LEU A 149 -13.93 -17.89 -15.28
C LEU A 149 -12.56 -18.09 -14.62
N ARG A 150 -12.49 -18.95 -13.61
CA ARG A 150 -11.26 -19.30 -12.92
C ARG A 150 -10.26 -20.00 -13.84
N GLU A 151 -10.69 -21.01 -14.60
CA GLU A 151 -9.83 -21.75 -15.51
C GLU A 151 -9.29 -20.90 -16.66
N ARG A 152 -10.09 -19.97 -17.15
CA ARG A 152 -9.71 -19.12 -18.29
C ARG A 152 -8.87 -17.90 -17.90
N ILE A 153 -9.16 -17.27 -16.77
CA ILE A 153 -8.60 -15.95 -16.43
C ILE A 153 -7.45 -16.07 -15.41
N LEU A 154 -7.59 -16.89 -14.37
CA LEU A 154 -6.56 -16.98 -13.33
C LEU A 154 -5.16 -17.30 -13.88
N PRO A 155 -4.98 -18.26 -14.81
CA PRO A 155 -3.65 -18.55 -15.38
C PRO A 155 -3.01 -17.34 -16.08
N ARG A 156 -3.82 -16.41 -16.63
CA ARG A 156 -3.32 -15.19 -17.27
C ARG A 156 -2.89 -14.15 -16.26
N LEU A 157 -3.64 -13.98 -15.16
CA LEU A 157 -3.30 -13.02 -14.10
C LEU A 157 -2.03 -13.39 -13.33
N ILE A 158 -1.67 -14.67 -13.32
CA ILE A 158 -0.50 -15.20 -12.61
C ILE A 158 0.60 -15.72 -13.57
N SER A 159 0.53 -15.35 -14.86
CA SER A 159 1.52 -15.79 -15.84
C SER A 159 2.89 -15.14 -15.59
N ARG A 160 3.96 -15.92 -15.81
CA ARG A 160 5.33 -15.40 -15.92
C ARG A 160 5.74 -15.07 -17.35
N ASP A 161 4.95 -15.52 -18.32
CA ASP A 161 5.14 -15.17 -19.73
C ASP A 161 4.52 -13.80 -20.00
N PRO A 162 5.32 -12.78 -20.37
CA PRO A 162 4.82 -11.44 -20.68
C PRO A 162 3.73 -11.39 -21.75
N GLU A 163 3.79 -12.27 -22.75
CA GLU A 163 2.80 -12.35 -23.83
C GLU A 163 1.44 -12.90 -23.34
N ALA A 164 1.45 -13.73 -22.29
CA ALA A 164 0.27 -14.33 -21.70
C ALA A 164 -0.27 -13.56 -20.47
N PHE A 165 0.56 -12.68 -19.88
CA PHE A 165 0.23 -11.98 -18.64
C PHE A 165 -0.81 -10.90 -18.85
N TRP A 166 -1.89 -10.96 -18.09
CA TRP A 166 -2.95 -9.96 -18.04
C TRP A 166 -2.94 -9.20 -16.73
N THR A 167 -3.26 -7.93 -16.80
CA THR A 167 -3.49 -7.08 -15.63
C THR A 167 -4.97 -6.88 -15.36
N ALA A 168 -5.30 -6.54 -14.12
CA ALA A 168 -6.66 -6.26 -13.69
C ALA A 168 -6.80 -4.83 -13.15
N GLY A 169 -7.92 -4.18 -13.46
CA GLY A 169 -8.37 -2.96 -12.82
C GLY A 169 -9.32 -3.25 -11.65
N GLN A 170 -9.43 -2.30 -10.73
CA GLN A 170 -10.42 -2.28 -9.65
C GLN A 170 -11.20 -0.97 -9.75
N TRP A 171 -12.45 -1.04 -10.23
CA TRP A 171 -13.22 0.16 -10.57
C TRP A 171 -14.43 0.32 -9.63
N MET A 172 -14.19 0.84 -8.43
CA MET A 172 -15.24 0.99 -7.41
C MET A 172 -15.75 2.41 -7.29
N THR A 173 -14.84 3.39 -7.29
CA THR A 173 -15.17 4.79 -7.04
C THR A 173 -16.02 5.37 -8.16
N GLU A 174 -17.09 6.06 -7.78
CA GLU A 174 -17.99 6.81 -8.65
C GLU A 174 -17.98 8.30 -8.28
N ARG A 175 -18.78 9.13 -8.96
CA ARG A 175 -18.90 10.56 -8.63
C ARG A 175 -19.48 10.78 -7.24
N THR A 176 -20.33 9.88 -6.78
CA THR A 176 -20.93 9.86 -5.44
C THR A 176 -19.94 9.57 -4.31
N GLY A 177 -18.78 8.96 -4.63
CA GLY A 177 -17.72 8.69 -3.67
C GLY A 177 -17.06 7.31 -3.82
N GLY A 178 -16.02 7.08 -3.01
CA GLY A 178 -15.29 5.80 -2.98
C GLY A 178 -15.09 5.27 -1.56
N SER A 179 -15.16 6.13 -0.54
CA SER A 179 -15.05 5.71 0.86
C SER A 179 -16.33 5.04 1.38
N ASP A 180 -17.49 5.52 0.92
CA ASP A 180 -18.78 4.85 1.07
C ASP A 180 -19.29 4.48 -0.33
N VAL A 181 -19.31 3.20 -0.62
CA VAL A 181 -19.79 2.67 -1.91
C VAL A 181 -21.30 2.39 -1.91
N GLY A 182 -21.97 2.59 -0.78
CA GLY A 182 -23.40 2.33 -0.63
C GLY A 182 -24.27 3.11 -1.61
N ASP A 183 -23.82 4.31 -2.00
CA ASP A 183 -24.49 5.21 -2.93
C ASP A 183 -24.05 5.05 -4.39
N SER A 184 -23.40 3.91 -4.73
CA SER A 184 -23.03 3.62 -6.13
C SER A 184 -24.24 3.58 -7.04
N GLU A 185 -24.12 4.27 -8.18
CA GLU A 185 -25.18 4.48 -9.18
C GLU A 185 -25.09 3.50 -10.36
N THR A 186 -23.95 2.82 -10.55
CA THR A 186 -23.80 1.81 -11.61
C THR A 186 -24.82 0.69 -11.42
N VAL A 187 -25.60 0.43 -12.46
CA VAL A 187 -26.66 -0.59 -12.50
C VAL A 187 -26.18 -1.79 -13.32
N ALA A 188 -26.55 -2.98 -12.88
CA ALA A 188 -26.39 -4.24 -13.59
C ALA A 188 -27.77 -4.78 -13.99
N ALA A 189 -28.02 -4.89 -15.29
CA ALA A 189 -29.23 -5.48 -15.87
C ALA A 189 -28.90 -6.87 -16.45
N PRO A 190 -29.76 -7.89 -16.34
CA PRO A 190 -29.59 -9.18 -17.01
C PRO A 190 -29.55 -9.01 -18.55
N ASP A 191 -28.66 -9.75 -19.22
CA ASP A 191 -28.54 -9.68 -20.70
C ASP A 191 -29.48 -10.68 -21.45
N GLY A 192 -30.21 -11.48 -20.69
CA GLY A 192 -31.12 -12.53 -21.23
C GLY A 192 -30.41 -13.81 -21.65
N ALA A 193 -29.08 -13.88 -21.60
CA ALA A 193 -28.25 -15.04 -21.95
C ALA A 193 -27.47 -15.62 -20.75
N GLY A 194 -27.82 -15.21 -19.53
CA GLY A 194 -27.16 -15.63 -18.30
C GLY A 194 -26.00 -14.73 -17.86
N GLY A 195 -25.74 -13.64 -18.60
CA GLY A 195 -24.79 -12.60 -18.27
C GLY A 195 -25.46 -11.31 -17.80
N TRP A 196 -24.65 -10.25 -17.68
CA TRP A 196 -25.06 -8.94 -17.19
C TRP A 196 -24.58 -7.83 -18.10
N ARG A 197 -25.30 -6.70 -18.08
CA ARG A 197 -24.92 -5.43 -18.73
C ARG A 197 -24.78 -4.36 -17.67
N LEU A 198 -23.59 -3.72 -17.63
CA LEU A 198 -23.30 -2.64 -16.67
C LEU A 198 -23.48 -1.29 -17.35
N THR A 199 -24.22 -0.40 -16.69
CA THR A 199 -24.43 1.00 -17.11
C THR A 199 -24.19 1.93 -15.93
N GLY A 200 -23.38 2.98 -16.12
CA GLY A 200 -23.02 3.95 -15.08
C GLY A 200 -21.66 4.58 -15.32
N SER A 201 -21.17 5.36 -14.35
CA SER A 201 -19.87 6.04 -14.48
C SER A 201 -18.88 5.58 -13.42
N LYS A 202 -17.58 5.57 -13.77
CA LYS A 202 -16.48 5.30 -12.85
C LYS A 202 -15.51 6.48 -12.83
N TRP A 203 -14.97 6.83 -11.64
CA TRP A 203 -14.35 8.12 -11.45
C TRP A 203 -12.83 8.12 -11.28
N PHE A 204 -12.25 7.15 -10.60
CA PHE A 204 -10.82 6.96 -10.42
C PHE A 204 -10.43 5.54 -10.86
N THR A 205 -10.47 5.31 -12.16
CA THR A 205 -10.13 4.00 -12.73
C THR A 205 -8.64 3.94 -13.06
N SER A 206 -7.83 3.53 -12.09
CA SER A 206 -6.42 3.23 -12.35
C SER A 206 -6.27 1.90 -13.08
N ALA A 207 -5.13 1.70 -13.73
CA ALA A 207 -4.93 0.59 -14.67
C ALA A 207 -6.04 0.54 -15.74
N THR A 208 -6.37 1.69 -16.31
CA THR A 208 -7.43 1.79 -17.34
C THR A 208 -7.11 0.95 -18.58
N THR A 209 -5.82 0.66 -18.82
CA THR A 209 -5.35 -0.17 -19.94
C THR A 209 -5.34 -1.67 -19.63
N ALA A 210 -5.75 -2.09 -18.43
CA ALA A 210 -5.81 -3.50 -18.04
C ALA A 210 -6.80 -4.29 -18.93
N GLU A 211 -6.53 -5.57 -19.12
CA GLU A 211 -7.33 -6.50 -19.92
C GLU A 211 -8.68 -6.79 -19.28
N VAL A 212 -8.70 -6.81 -17.94
CA VAL A 212 -9.91 -7.12 -17.16
C VAL A 212 -10.09 -6.13 -16.01
N ALA A 213 -11.30 -6.08 -15.46
CA ALA A 213 -11.55 -5.30 -14.25
C ALA A 213 -12.59 -5.98 -13.35
N LEU A 214 -12.45 -5.73 -12.05
CA LEU A 214 -13.45 -6.01 -11.04
C LEU A 214 -14.14 -4.72 -10.64
N THR A 215 -15.48 -4.75 -10.52
CA THR A 215 -16.27 -3.56 -10.19
C THR A 215 -17.50 -3.93 -9.35
N LEU A 216 -18.05 -2.94 -8.66
CA LEU A 216 -19.35 -3.04 -8.00
C LEU A 216 -20.45 -2.42 -8.86
N ALA A 217 -21.60 -3.05 -8.86
CA ALA A 217 -22.83 -2.52 -9.44
C ALA A 217 -24.04 -3.01 -8.66
N ARG A 218 -25.15 -2.27 -8.77
CA ARG A 218 -26.44 -2.62 -8.18
C ARG A 218 -27.27 -3.37 -9.20
N CYS A 219 -27.66 -4.60 -8.89
CA CYS A 219 -28.60 -5.33 -9.73
C CYS A 219 -29.95 -4.59 -9.80
N GLU A 220 -30.62 -4.60 -10.95
CA GLU A 220 -31.96 -4.07 -11.06
C GLU A 220 -32.91 -4.66 -10.01
N GLY A 221 -33.65 -3.80 -9.31
CA GLY A 221 -34.55 -4.20 -8.24
C GLY A 221 -33.88 -4.50 -6.89
N ALA A 222 -32.55 -4.45 -6.79
CA ALA A 222 -31.84 -4.67 -5.52
C ALA A 222 -32.01 -3.45 -4.56
N PRO A 223 -31.95 -3.66 -3.24
CA PRO A 223 -32.15 -2.58 -2.27
C PRO A 223 -31.05 -1.52 -2.36
N ALA A 224 -31.35 -0.31 -1.87
CA ALA A 224 -30.37 0.75 -1.68
C ALA A 224 -29.30 0.36 -0.66
N GLY A 225 -28.17 1.08 -0.67
CA GLY A 225 -27.06 0.86 0.24
C GLY A 225 -26.15 -0.32 -0.18
N SER A 226 -25.17 -0.63 0.64
CA SER A 226 -24.12 -1.61 0.35
C SER A 226 -24.64 -3.06 0.17
N ARG A 227 -25.77 -3.40 0.78
CA ARG A 227 -26.39 -4.74 0.66
C ARG A 227 -27.02 -5.01 -0.71
N GLY A 228 -27.26 -3.98 -1.52
CA GLY A 228 -27.74 -4.15 -2.89
C GLY A 228 -26.63 -4.28 -3.93
N LEU A 229 -25.38 -4.12 -3.53
CA LEU A 229 -24.25 -4.19 -4.44
C LEU A 229 -23.75 -5.62 -4.62
N SER A 230 -23.51 -6.00 -5.88
CA SER A 230 -22.87 -7.24 -6.28
C SER A 230 -21.55 -6.94 -6.96
N MET A 231 -20.65 -7.92 -6.99
CA MET A 231 -19.36 -7.79 -7.66
C MET A 231 -19.43 -8.37 -9.06
N PHE A 232 -18.79 -7.69 -10.00
CA PHE A 232 -18.76 -8.07 -11.39
C PHE A 232 -17.33 -8.09 -11.93
N PHE A 233 -17.07 -9.08 -12.77
CA PHE A 233 -15.91 -9.20 -13.64
C PHE A 233 -16.31 -8.73 -15.04
N LEU A 234 -15.42 -7.98 -15.70
CA LEU A 234 -15.57 -7.59 -17.09
C LEU A 234 -14.23 -7.63 -17.84
N GLU A 235 -14.30 -7.92 -19.13
CA GLU A 235 -13.18 -7.79 -20.06
C GLU A 235 -13.29 -6.41 -20.72
N THR A 236 -12.21 -5.60 -20.60
CA THR A 236 -12.25 -4.21 -21.03
C THR A 236 -12.20 -4.05 -22.56
N GLY A 237 -11.46 -4.94 -23.22
CA GLY A 237 -11.13 -4.79 -24.63
C GLY A 237 -10.12 -3.70 -24.93
N MET A 238 -9.61 -2.99 -23.92
CA MET A 238 -8.67 -1.87 -24.06
C MET A 238 -7.40 -2.28 -24.80
N ALA A 239 -6.77 -3.38 -24.41
CA ALA A 239 -5.53 -3.87 -25.03
C ALA A 239 -5.72 -4.23 -26.50
N ALA A 240 -6.91 -4.73 -26.88
CA ALA A 240 -7.25 -5.07 -28.26
C ALA A 240 -7.76 -3.86 -29.09
N GLY A 241 -7.88 -2.68 -28.47
CA GLY A 241 -8.43 -1.48 -29.12
C GLY A 241 -9.92 -1.56 -29.46
N ALA A 242 -10.65 -2.52 -28.85
CA ALA A 242 -12.05 -2.80 -29.10
C ALA A 242 -12.88 -2.65 -27.80
N LEU A 243 -13.04 -1.41 -27.34
CA LEU A 243 -13.84 -1.09 -26.17
C LEU A 243 -15.28 -1.60 -26.31
N ARG A 244 -15.70 -2.41 -25.35
CA ARG A 244 -17.03 -3.05 -25.35
C ARG A 244 -18.01 -2.27 -24.48
N GLY A 245 -18.50 -1.14 -24.99
CA GLY A 245 -19.43 -0.27 -24.24
C GLY A 245 -18.74 0.61 -23.18
N ILE A 246 -17.42 0.74 -23.20
CA ILE A 246 -16.67 1.62 -22.32
C ILE A 246 -16.27 2.89 -23.10
N ARG A 247 -16.56 4.07 -22.54
CA ARG A 247 -16.10 5.35 -23.04
C ARG A 247 -15.14 5.97 -22.05
N VAL A 248 -13.98 6.44 -22.53
CA VAL A 248 -13.01 7.17 -21.71
C VAL A 248 -13.30 8.65 -21.82
N GLU A 249 -13.77 9.27 -20.74
CA GLU A 249 -14.12 10.69 -20.75
C GLU A 249 -12.89 11.59 -20.65
N ARG A 250 -11.97 11.25 -19.78
CA ARG A 250 -10.64 11.88 -19.70
C ARG A 250 -9.66 11.06 -18.85
N LEU A 251 -8.37 11.32 -18.99
CA LEU A 251 -7.35 10.97 -18.02
C LEU A 251 -7.25 12.05 -16.95
N LYS A 252 -7.03 11.64 -15.70
CA LYS A 252 -6.85 12.56 -14.57
C LYS A 252 -5.48 13.24 -14.67
N ASP A 253 -5.44 14.56 -14.50
CA ASP A 253 -4.22 15.29 -14.19
C ASP A 253 -3.94 15.15 -12.68
N LYS A 254 -2.83 14.53 -12.32
CA LYS A 254 -2.54 14.08 -10.96
C LYS A 254 -1.31 14.76 -10.38
N LEU A 255 -1.24 14.88 -9.05
CA LEU A 255 -0.07 15.39 -8.33
C LEU A 255 1.17 14.51 -8.62
N GLY A 256 1.03 13.20 -8.46
CA GLY A 256 2.04 12.17 -8.70
C GLY A 256 1.47 10.98 -9.46
N THR A 257 2.23 9.87 -9.51
CA THR A 257 1.86 8.64 -10.23
C THR A 257 1.49 8.91 -11.71
N ARG A 258 2.24 9.80 -12.35
CA ARG A 258 1.87 10.38 -13.65
C ARG A 258 1.94 9.36 -14.77
N ALA A 259 2.86 8.42 -14.72
CA ALA A 259 3.00 7.33 -15.69
C ALA A 259 1.81 6.33 -15.66
N LEU A 260 1.10 6.24 -14.54
CA LEU A 260 -0.05 5.36 -14.39
C LEU A 260 -1.31 6.00 -14.99
N PRO A 261 -1.96 5.42 -16.04
CA PRO A 261 -3.21 5.93 -16.57
C PRO A 261 -4.33 5.77 -15.52
N THR A 262 -5.03 6.87 -15.25
CA THR A 262 -6.19 6.91 -14.35
C THR A 262 -7.29 7.72 -15.01
N ALA A 263 -8.44 7.12 -15.28
CA ALA A 263 -9.49 7.72 -16.09
C ALA A 263 -10.82 7.94 -15.35
N GLU A 264 -11.66 8.76 -15.99
CA GLU A 264 -13.10 8.79 -15.80
C GLU A 264 -13.71 7.97 -16.94
N LEU A 265 -14.57 7.02 -16.59
CA LEU A 265 -15.20 6.13 -17.54
C LEU A 265 -16.73 6.24 -17.49
N GLU A 266 -17.34 6.08 -18.65
CA GLU A 266 -18.76 5.83 -18.81
C GLU A 266 -18.96 4.41 -19.31
N LEU A 267 -19.78 3.65 -18.62
CA LEU A 267 -20.17 2.28 -18.95
C LEU A 267 -21.54 2.32 -19.60
N ASP A 268 -21.66 1.79 -20.82
CA ASP A 268 -22.87 1.80 -21.63
C ASP A 268 -23.19 0.37 -22.09
N GLY A 269 -23.85 -0.40 -21.23
CA GLY A 269 -24.21 -1.78 -21.49
C GLY A 269 -23.00 -2.73 -21.57
N VAL A 270 -21.97 -2.51 -20.77
CA VAL A 270 -20.73 -3.32 -20.76
C VAL A 270 -21.05 -4.77 -20.37
N PRO A 271 -20.68 -5.77 -21.16
CA PRO A 271 -20.85 -7.17 -20.80
C PRO A 271 -20.05 -7.52 -19.54
N ALA A 272 -20.70 -8.21 -18.60
CA ALA A 272 -20.07 -8.59 -17.34
C ALA A 272 -20.56 -9.94 -16.80
N ARG A 273 -19.78 -10.55 -15.92
CA ARG A 273 -20.10 -11.77 -15.18
C ARG A 273 -20.11 -11.45 -13.70
N MET A 274 -21.10 -11.95 -12.97
CA MET A 274 -21.15 -11.79 -11.51
C MET A 274 -20.06 -12.66 -10.87
N VAL A 275 -19.42 -12.15 -9.82
CA VAL A 275 -18.44 -12.89 -9.02
C VAL A 275 -18.96 -13.01 -7.59
N GLY A 276 -19.09 -14.23 -7.11
CA GLY A 276 -19.72 -14.54 -5.83
C GLY A 276 -21.25 -14.41 -5.88
N GLU A 277 -21.88 -14.09 -4.75
CA GLU A 277 -23.32 -14.10 -4.57
C GLU A 277 -23.96 -12.70 -4.77
N PRO A 278 -25.21 -12.62 -5.24
CA PRO A 278 -25.96 -11.37 -5.33
C PRO A 278 -26.05 -10.66 -3.97
N GLY A 279 -25.85 -9.33 -3.95
CA GLY A 279 -25.91 -8.53 -2.74
C GLY A 279 -24.71 -8.70 -1.77
N ARG A 280 -23.72 -9.50 -2.17
CA ARG A 280 -22.50 -9.76 -1.40
C ARG A 280 -21.26 -9.05 -1.97
N GLY A 281 -21.45 -8.05 -2.82
CA GLY A 281 -20.34 -7.35 -3.49
C GLY A 281 -19.33 -6.74 -2.54
N VAL A 282 -19.78 -6.09 -1.46
CA VAL A 282 -18.86 -5.46 -0.49
C VAL A 282 -18.03 -6.48 0.29
N PRO A 283 -18.56 -7.57 0.85
CA PRO A 283 -17.75 -8.64 1.40
C PRO A 283 -16.77 -9.27 0.39
N THR A 284 -17.19 -9.47 -0.86
CA THR A 284 -16.36 -10.07 -1.91
C THR A 284 -15.20 -9.16 -2.30
N ILE A 285 -15.43 -7.85 -2.48
CA ILE A 285 -14.37 -6.89 -2.82
C ILE A 285 -13.37 -6.70 -1.66
N ALA A 286 -13.74 -7.01 -0.42
CA ALA A 286 -12.81 -6.96 0.70
C ALA A 286 -11.58 -7.88 0.49
N THR A 287 -11.73 -8.97 -0.27
CA THR A 287 -10.60 -9.83 -0.67
C THR A 287 -9.57 -9.05 -1.49
N VAL A 288 -10.01 -8.27 -2.48
CA VAL A 288 -9.13 -7.39 -3.26
C VAL A 288 -8.49 -6.35 -2.35
N LEU A 289 -9.30 -5.66 -1.53
CA LEU A 289 -8.84 -4.57 -0.66
C LEU A 289 -7.79 -5.02 0.37
N ASN A 290 -7.90 -6.22 0.90
CA ASN A 290 -6.91 -6.74 1.85
C ASN A 290 -5.53 -6.89 1.20
N ILE A 291 -5.46 -7.39 -0.03
CA ILE A 291 -4.20 -7.54 -0.78
C ILE A 291 -3.66 -6.16 -1.19
N THR A 292 -4.49 -5.32 -1.80
CA THR A 292 -4.04 -4.01 -2.29
C THR A 292 -3.57 -3.09 -1.15
N ARG A 293 -4.13 -3.20 0.05
CA ARG A 293 -3.67 -2.49 1.25
C ARG A 293 -2.28 -2.94 1.70
N LEU A 294 -1.98 -4.23 1.65
CA LEU A 294 -0.65 -4.74 1.98
C LEU A 294 0.38 -4.40 0.90
N TYR A 295 -0.01 -4.45 -0.39
CA TYR A 295 0.81 -3.90 -1.48
C TYR A 295 1.15 -2.43 -1.23
N ASN A 296 0.15 -1.62 -0.89
CA ASN A 296 0.35 -0.22 -0.54
C ASN A 296 1.40 -0.04 0.56
N ALA A 297 1.33 -0.84 1.62
CA ALA A 297 2.29 -0.79 2.71
C ALA A 297 3.70 -1.17 2.27
N CYS A 298 3.84 -2.21 1.45
CA CYS A 298 5.12 -2.65 0.89
C CYS A 298 5.72 -1.58 -0.02
N CYS A 299 4.91 -1.01 -0.91
CA CYS A 299 5.32 0.07 -1.80
C CYS A 299 5.75 1.32 -1.01
N ALA A 300 5.04 1.67 0.05
CA ALA A 300 5.40 2.78 0.93
C ALA A 300 6.76 2.54 1.63
N ALA A 301 6.98 1.33 2.17
CA ALA A 301 8.26 0.97 2.79
C ALA A 301 9.41 0.98 1.77
N GLY A 302 9.19 0.43 0.57
CA GLY A 302 10.18 0.45 -0.52
C GLY A 302 10.52 1.87 -1.00
N THR A 303 9.52 2.75 -1.11
CA THR A 303 9.74 4.17 -1.47
C THR A 303 10.57 4.89 -0.42
N LEU A 304 10.30 4.67 0.87
CA LEU A 304 11.09 5.26 1.96
C LEU A 304 12.55 4.73 1.93
N GLY A 305 12.72 3.42 1.69
CA GLY A 305 14.03 2.79 1.53
C GLY A 305 14.82 3.38 0.36
N ARG A 306 14.17 3.62 -0.79
CA ARG A 306 14.77 4.29 -1.95
C ARG A 306 15.25 5.69 -1.60
N GLY A 307 14.40 6.50 -0.98
CA GLY A 307 14.77 7.85 -0.55
C GLY A 307 15.95 7.85 0.40
N LEU A 308 15.95 6.95 1.38
CA LEU A 308 17.05 6.79 2.34
C LEU A 308 18.36 6.35 1.67
N ALA A 309 18.30 5.42 0.69
CA ALA A 309 19.48 4.95 -0.04
C ALA A 309 20.13 6.11 -0.81
N LEU A 310 19.34 6.92 -1.51
CA LEU A 310 19.79 8.10 -2.22
C LEU A 310 20.40 9.15 -1.27
N ALA A 311 19.73 9.44 -0.15
CA ALA A 311 20.22 10.40 0.83
C ALA A 311 21.56 9.95 1.49
N ARG A 312 21.72 8.65 1.75
CA ARG A 312 22.97 8.07 2.28
C ARG A 312 24.13 8.19 1.30
N ASP A 313 23.89 7.90 0.01
CA ASP A 313 24.93 8.02 -1.01
C ASP A 313 25.32 9.49 -1.21
N TYR A 314 24.35 10.38 -1.32
CA TYR A 314 24.59 11.81 -1.42
C TYR A 314 25.36 12.35 -0.23
N ALA A 315 25.04 11.94 1.00
CA ALA A 315 25.74 12.39 2.20
C ALA A 315 27.23 12.00 2.22
N ARG A 316 27.62 10.88 1.58
CA ARG A 316 29.03 10.48 1.44
C ARG A 316 29.78 11.31 0.42
N ARG A 317 29.11 11.78 -0.62
CA ARG A 317 29.71 12.54 -1.74
C ARG A 317 29.68 14.04 -1.50
N ARG A 318 28.58 14.57 -1.01
CA ARG A 318 28.39 16.00 -0.79
C ARG A 318 29.20 16.52 0.40
N ARG A 319 29.99 17.57 0.15
CA ARG A 319 30.77 18.26 1.20
C ARG A 319 30.15 19.61 1.54
N ALA A 320 30.09 19.91 2.83
CA ALA A 320 29.75 21.21 3.37
C ALA A 320 30.57 21.46 4.63
N PHE A 321 30.86 22.72 4.97
CA PHE A 321 31.67 23.06 6.14
C PHE A 321 33.00 22.30 6.20
N GLY A 322 33.62 22.07 5.05
CA GLY A 322 34.95 21.44 4.92
C GLY A 322 34.98 19.91 4.97
N ARG A 323 33.85 19.21 5.18
CA ARG A 323 33.77 17.73 5.29
C ARG A 323 32.52 17.15 4.63
N PRO A 324 32.48 15.83 4.36
CA PRO A 324 31.29 15.17 3.86
C PRO A 324 30.08 15.36 4.81
N LEU A 325 28.86 15.42 4.27
CA LEU A 325 27.64 15.47 5.11
C LEU A 325 27.56 14.28 6.05
N ALA A 326 28.02 13.11 5.61
CA ALA A 326 28.08 11.87 6.41
C ALA A 326 29.00 11.97 7.65
N GLU A 327 29.77 13.02 7.81
CA GLU A 327 30.59 13.28 8.99
C GLU A 327 29.99 14.37 9.90
N LEU A 328 28.86 14.96 9.52
CA LEU A 328 28.17 15.99 10.31
C LEU A 328 27.19 15.31 11.29
N PRO A 329 27.40 15.51 12.63
CA PRO A 329 26.61 14.78 13.63
C PRO A 329 25.10 14.98 13.48
N LEU A 330 24.62 16.20 13.25
CA LEU A 330 23.18 16.48 13.09
C LEU A 330 22.59 15.81 11.85
N HIS A 331 23.33 15.80 10.73
CA HIS A 331 22.87 15.12 9.51
C HIS A 331 22.81 13.60 9.69
N LEU A 332 23.77 13.01 10.44
CA LEU A 332 23.74 11.60 10.81
C LEU A 332 22.55 11.26 11.70
N GLU A 333 22.16 12.13 12.63
CA GLU A 333 20.97 11.96 13.47
C GLU A 333 19.69 11.91 12.61
N THR A 334 19.55 12.79 11.62
CA THR A 334 18.45 12.79 10.66
C THR A 334 18.39 11.48 9.87
N LEU A 335 19.53 11.06 9.28
CA LEU A 335 19.58 9.79 8.53
C LEU A 335 19.30 8.57 9.40
N ALA A 336 19.73 8.56 10.66
CA ALA A 336 19.45 7.49 11.62
C ALA A 336 17.96 7.44 12.01
N GLY A 337 17.30 8.59 12.14
CA GLY A 337 15.85 8.69 12.34
C GLY A 337 15.09 8.09 11.16
N LEU A 338 15.44 8.48 9.92
CA LEU A 338 14.86 7.92 8.70
C LEU A 338 15.09 6.40 8.58
N ALA A 339 16.27 5.91 8.97
CA ALA A 339 16.59 4.50 8.96
C ALA A 339 15.72 3.70 9.95
N ALA A 340 15.43 4.25 11.13
CA ALA A 340 14.54 3.64 12.11
C ALA A 340 13.08 3.58 11.60
N GLU A 341 12.59 4.64 10.96
CA GLU A 341 11.27 4.69 10.35
C GLU A 341 11.14 3.67 9.19
N HIS A 342 12.16 3.56 8.33
CA HIS A 342 12.19 2.56 7.25
C HIS A 342 12.18 1.14 7.79
N ALA A 343 13.04 0.84 8.77
CA ALA A 343 13.07 -0.48 9.40
C ALA A 343 11.71 -0.83 10.04
N ALA A 344 11.05 0.12 10.70
CA ALA A 344 9.73 -0.06 11.30
C ALA A 344 8.64 -0.36 10.24
N ALA A 345 8.65 0.36 9.12
CA ALA A 345 7.72 0.13 8.02
C ALA A 345 7.90 -1.26 7.39
N LEU A 346 9.15 -1.71 7.22
CA LEU A 346 9.46 -3.07 6.76
C LEU A 346 8.92 -4.13 7.72
N GLN A 347 9.19 -3.99 9.03
CA GLN A 347 8.74 -4.97 10.03
C GLN A 347 7.21 -5.14 10.02
N LEU A 348 6.45 -4.05 9.98
CA LEU A 348 4.99 -4.09 9.87
C LEU A 348 4.53 -4.80 8.60
N THR A 349 5.10 -4.40 7.46
CA THR A 349 4.73 -4.92 6.15
C THR A 349 4.99 -6.42 6.05
N PHE A 350 6.18 -6.88 6.43
CA PHE A 350 6.57 -8.26 6.30
C PHE A 350 5.90 -9.17 7.33
N ARG A 351 5.57 -8.67 8.52
CA ARG A 351 4.73 -9.41 9.47
C ARG A 351 3.32 -9.63 8.91
N ALA A 352 2.73 -8.61 8.30
CA ALA A 352 1.43 -8.76 7.66
C ALA A 352 1.47 -9.71 6.44
N ALA A 353 2.54 -9.66 5.64
CA ALA A 353 2.75 -10.60 4.53
C ALA A 353 2.87 -12.06 5.03
N GLN A 354 3.58 -12.28 6.14
CA GLN A 354 3.68 -13.59 6.77
C GLN A 354 2.31 -14.09 7.25
N LEU A 355 1.52 -13.24 7.91
CA LEU A 355 0.18 -13.60 8.36
C LEU A 355 -0.74 -13.94 7.18
N LEU A 356 -0.64 -13.18 6.08
CA LEU A 356 -1.41 -13.45 4.86
C LEU A 356 -1.03 -14.79 4.24
N GLY A 357 0.27 -15.09 4.10
CA GLY A 357 0.74 -16.37 3.55
C GLY A 357 0.26 -17.57 4.36
N ARG A 358 0.29 -17.47 5.70
CA ARG A 358 -0.21 -18.50 6.61
C ARG A 358 -1.73 -18.71 6.48
N GLU A 359 -2.47 -17.62 6.36
CA GLU A 359 -3.92 -17.67 6.15
C GLU A 359 -4.27 -18.33 4.81
N GLU A 360 -3.63 -17.93 3.73
CA GLU A 360 -3.88 -18.45 2.38
C GLU A 360 -3.50 -19.92 2.21
N CYS A 361 -2.52 -20.40 2.98
CA CYS A 361 -2.15 -21.82 3.02
C CYS A 361 -2.94 -22.65 4.04
N GLY A 362 -3.88 -22.04 4.76
CA GLY A 362 -4.74 -22.75 5.73
C GLY A 362 -4.04 -23.15 7.02
N VAL A 363 -2.82 -22.65 7.29
CA VAL A 363 -2.02 -22.99 8.48
C VAL A 363 -2.09 -21.92 9.58
N ALA A 364 -2.79 -20.80 9.34
CA ALA A 364 -2.98 -19.75 10.33
C ALA A 364 -3.85 -20.22 11.49
N SER A 365 -3.42 -19.95 12.72
CA SER A 365 -4.24 -20.13 13.91
C SER A 365 -5.43 -19.16 13.92
N ALA A 366 -6.43 -19.41 14.79
CA ALA A 366 -7.53 -18.48 14.96
C ALA A 366 -7.05 -17.09 15.39
N GLY A 367 -6.06 -17.01 16.29
CA GLY A 367 -5.46 -15.74 16.73
C GLY A 367 -4.74 -15.00 15.62
N GLU A 368 -4.05 -15.70 14.70
CA GLU A 368 -3.39 -15.08 13.55
C GLU A 368 -4.39 -14.55 12.52
N ARG A 369 -5.51 -15.23 12.29
CA ARG A 369 -6.59 -14.70 11.44
C ARG A 369 -7.23 -13.43 12.02
N GLU A 370 -7.49 -13.43 13.33
CA GLU A 370 -7.98 -12.23 14.03
C GLU A 370 -6.95 -11.08 13.94
N LEU A 371 -5.66 -11.39 14.15
CA LEU A 371 -4.60 -10.42 14.04
C LEU A 371 -4.50 -9.85 12.62
N LEU A 372 -4.57 -10.69 11.58
CA LEU A 372 -4.52 -10.25 10.17
C LEU A 372 -5.65 -9.28 9.85
N ARG A 373 -6.87 -9.50 10.39
CA ARG A 373 -8.01 -8.60 10.20
C ARG A 373 -7.73 -7.18 10.72
N LEU A 374 -7.04 -7.06 11.86
CA LEU A 374 -6.64 -5.76 12.43
C LEU A 374 -5.36 -5.22 11.78
N ALA A 375 -4.41 -6.10 11.48
CA ALA A 375 -3.12 -5.75 10.88
C ALA A 375 -3.28 -5.01 9.55
N THR A 376 -4.16 -5.49 8.66
CA THR A 376 -4.33 -4.93 7.33
C THR A 376 -4.60 -3.42 7.33
N PRO A 377 -5.60 -2.88 8.03
CA PRO A 377 -5.80 -1.43 8.09
C PRO A 377 -4.68 -0.72 8.87
N LEU A 378 -4.15 -1.30 9.97
CA LEU A 378 -3.09 -0.67 10.77
C LEU A 378 -1.79 -0.50 9.98
N VAL A 379 -1.34 -1.54 9.29
CA VAL A 379 -0.10 -1.52 8.53
C VAL A 379 -0.18 -0.48 7.42
N LYS A 380 -1.27 -0.49 6.64
CA LYS A 380 -1.47 0.46 5.54
C LYS A 380 -1.53 1.91 6.02
N LEU A 381 -2.30 2.21 7.05
CA LEU A 381 -2.42 3.59 7.53
C LEU A 381 -1.11 4.13 8.15
N THR A 382 -0.38 3.26 8.85
CA THR A 382 0.89 3.63 9.50
C THR A 382 1.97 3.89 8.46
N THR A 383 2.22 2.93 7.57
CA THR A 383 3.26 3.05 6.52
C THR A 383 2.96 4.17 5.53
N GLY A 384 1.68 4.37 5.17
CA GLY A 384 1.25 5.46 4.30
C GLY A 384 1.52 6.85 4.91
N ARG A 385 1.48 6.99 6.24
CA ARG A 385 1.86 8.25 6.92
C ARG A 385 3.36 8.37 7.10
N GLN A 386 4.05 7.28 7.41
CA GLN A 386 5.51 7.25 7.55
C GLN A 386 6.22 7.67 6.26
N VAL A 387 5.80 7.13 5.10
CA VAL A 387 6.47 7.44 3.83
C VAL A 387 6.36 8.90 3.44
N VAL A 388 5.20 9.54 3.65
CA VAL A 388 5.04 10.98 3.33
C VAL A 388 5.97 11.84 4.17
N ALA A 389 5.99 11.62 5.49
CA ALA A 389 6.88 12.35 6.39
C ALA A 389 8.35 12.06 6.09
N GLY A 390 8.70 10.78 5.92
CA GLY A 390 10.08 10.38 5.67
C GLY A 390 10.62 10.86 4.32
N VAL A 391 9.84 10.82 3.24
CA VAL A 391 10.29 11.33 1.93
C VAL A 391 10.37 12.84 1.92
N SER A 392 9.53 13.56 2.67
CA SER A 392 9.68 15.02 2.88
C SER A 392 11.04 15.35 3.50
N GLU A 393 11.43 14.63 4.55
CA GLU A 393 12.73 14.76 5.20
C GLU A 393 13.88 14.35 4.27
N VAL A 394 13.70 13.30 3.47
CA VAL A 394 14.68 12.90 2.43
C VAL A 394 14.93 14.05 1.46
N VAL A 395 13.88 14.69 0.93
CA VAL A 395 14.04 15.83 0.00
C VAL A 395 14.85 16.95 0.65
N GLU A 396 14.60 17.25 1.94
CA GLU A 396 15.34 18.24 2.69
C GLU A 396 16.84 17.88 2.86
N CYS A 397 17.18 16.59 3.00
CA CYS A 397 18.56 16.11 3.07
C CYS A 397 19.42 16.50 1.86
N PHE A 398 18.82 16.80 0.72
CA PHE A 398 19.50 17.23 -0.51
C PHE A 398 19.62 18.76 -0.62
N GLY A 399 18.99 19.53 0.27
CA GLY A 399 18.91 20.98 0.18
C GLY A 399 18.25 21.41 -1.15
N GLY A 400 18.80 22.43 -1.82
CA GLY A 400 18.24 22.93 -3.07
C GLY A 400 18.07 21.89 -4.17
N ALA A 401 18.94 20.88 -4.26
CA ALA A 401 18.82 19.79 -5.24
C ALA A 401 17.55 18.93 -5.01
N GLY A 402 17.08 18.81 -3.78
CA GLY A 402 15.82 18.12 -3.46
C GLY A 402 14.57 18.82 -4.00
N TYR A 403 14.68 20.10 -4.36
CA TYR A 403 13.55 20.93 -4.81
C TYR A 403 13.50 21.15 -6.31
N VAL A 404 14.47 20.60 -7.06
CA VAL A 404 14.61 20.80 -8.52
C VAL A 404 14.10 19.54 -9.26
N GLU A 405 13.17 19.75 -10.19
CA GLU A 405 12.42 18.66 -10.86
C GLU A 405 13.29 17.66 -11.62
N ASP A 406 14.33 18.11 -12.30
CA ASP A 406 15.20 17.27 -13.13
C ASP A 406 16.11 16.33 -12.33
N THR A 407 16.18 16.50 -11.00
CA THR A 407 16.82 15.53 -10.11
C THR A 407 15.97 14.27 -9.86
N GLY A 408 14.67 14.34 -10.16
CA GLY A 408 13.69 13.28 -9.88
C GLY A 408 13.26 13.19 -8.40
N LEU A 409 13.94 13.89 -7.48
CA LEU A 409 13.65 13.85 -6.04
C LEU A 409 12.26 14.39 -5.68
N PRO A 410 11.78 15.53 -6.25
CA PRO A 410 10.42 16.00 -6.01
C PRO A 410 9.35 14.97 -6.42
N GLY A 411 9.62 14.15 -7.45
CA GLY A 411 8.75 13.07 -7.89
C GLY A 411 8.45 12.06 -6.78
N LEU A 412 9.46 11.67 -6.00
CA LEU A 412 9.29 10.75 -4.86
C LEU A 412 8.28 11.28 -3.84
N LEU A 413 8.33 12.58 -3.52
CA LEU A 413 7.41 13.19 -2.57
C LEU A 413 5.99 13.29 -3.12
N ARG A 414 5.84 13.69 -4.39
CA ARG A 414 4.53 13.73 -5.05
C ARG A 414 3.87 12.36 -5.07
N ASP A 415 4.63 11.35 -5.41
CA ASP A 415 4.16 9.97 -5.45
C ASP A 415 3.82 9.42 -4.06
N ALA A 416 4.63 9.76 -3.06
CA ALA A 416 4.38 9.35 -1.68
C ALA A 416 3.02 9.82 -1.14
N GLN A 417 2.51 10.96 -1.64
CA GLN A 417 1.21 11.50 -1.22
C GLN A 417 0.02 10.59 -1.57
N VAL A 418 0.16 9.66 -2.50
CA VAL A 418 -0.95 8.75 -2.85
C VAL A 418 -1.18 7.66 -1.80
N PHE A 419 -0.12 7.21 -1.09
CA PHE A 419 -0.22 6.09 -0.15
C PHE A 419 -1.20 6.30 1.01
N PRO A 420 -1.35 7.47 1.64
CA PRO A 420 -2.39 7.68 2.63
C PRO A 420 -3.79 7.93 2.06
N ILE A 421 -3.95 8.02 0.73
CA ILE A 421 -5.20 8.40 0.05
C ILE A 421 -5.94 7.17 -0.47
N TRP A 422 -5.34 6.45 -1.44
CA TRP A 422 -6.01 5.32 -2.08
C TRP A 422 -6.16 4.12 -1.15
N GLU A 423 -7.01 3.13 -1.51
CA GLU A 423 -7.32 1.93 -0.68
C GLU A 423 -7.85 2.25 0.73
N GLY A 424 -8.42 3.44 0.88
CA GLY A 424 -8.91 4.01 2.12
C GLY A 424 -7.97 5.06 2.70
N THR A 425 -8.51 6.26 2.94
CA THR A 425 -7.78 7.33 3.63
C THR A 425 -7.44 6.93 5.06
N THR A 426 -6.49 7.65 5.68
CA THR A 426 -6.10 7.38 7.08
C THR A 426 -7.30 7.31 8.01
N ASN A 427 -8.28 8.21 7.88
CA ASN A 427 -9.46 8.23 8.74
C ASN A 427 -10.40 7.03 8.47
N VAL A 428 -10.60 6.66 7.20
CA VAL A 428 -11.40 5.48 6.82
C VAL A 428 -10.78 4.20 7.41
N LEU A 429 -9.46 4.07 7.31
CA LEU A 429 -8.76 2.91 7.85
C LEU A 429 -8.70 2.90 9.39
N ALA A 430 -8.65 4.07 10.01
CA ALA A 430 -8.74 4.17 11.46
C ALA A 430 -10.10 3.68 11.98
N LEU A 431 -11.19 4.04 11.29
CA LEU A 431 -12.52 3.50 11.60
C LEU A 431 -12.64 2.00 11.31
N ASP A 432 -11.95 1.49 10.28
CA ASP A 432 -11.92 0.06 9.98
C ASP A 432 -11.12 -0.73 11.03
N ALA A 433 -9.97 -0.21 11.48
CA ALA A 433 -9.18 -0.77 12.58
C ALA A 433 -9.99 -0.79 13.89
N LEU A 434 -10.67 0.32 14.20
CA LEU A 434 -11.55 0.39 15.36
C LEU A 434 -12.69 -0.64 15.29
N ARG A 435 -13.27 -0.85 14.10
CA ARG A 435 -14.30 -1.87 13.86
C ARG A 435 -13.75 -3.28 14.06
N ALA A 436 -12.51 -3.55 13.61
CA ALA A 436 -11.83 -4.83 13.83
C ALA A 436 -11.54 -5.07 15.32
N ALA A 437 -11.19 -4.04 16.07
CA ALA A 437 -10.90 -4.12 17.51
C ALA A 437 -12.15 -4.36 18.38
N ARG A 438 -13.35 -3.96 17.93
CA ARG A 438 -14.60 -4.05 18.72
C ARG A 438 -14.96 -5.47 19.20
N GLY A 439 -14.62 -6.50 18.43
CA GLY A 439 -14.88 -7.89 18.78
C GLY A 439 -13.97 -8.45 19.89
N GLY A 440 -12.95 -7.70 20.31
CA GLY A 440 -11.98 -8.06 21.35
C GLY A 440 -10.91 -9.05 20.89
N GLY A 441 -11.22 -10.02 20.05
CA GLY A 441 -10.29 -11.07 19.62
C GLY A 441 -9.05 -10.54 18.90
N ALA A 442 -9.24 -9.63 17.95
CA ALA A 442 -8.17 -9.04 17.15
C ALA A 442 -7.23 -8.15 17.99
N LEU A 443 -7.80 -7.30 18.87
CA LEU A 443 -7.00 -6.47 19.77
C LEU A 443 -6.23 -7.35 20.77
N ALA A 444 -6.86 -8.36 21.37
CA ALA A 444 -6.21 -9.29 22.28
C ALA A 444 -5.09 -10.11 21.60
N ALA A 445 -5.24 -10.44 20.30
CA ALA A 445 -4.19 -11.11 19.54
C ALA A 445 -2.98 -10.17 19.34
N LEU A 446 -3.21 -8.90 19.03
CA LEU A 446 -2.17 -7.88 18.91
C LEU A 446 -1.48 -7.62 20.27
N GLU A 447 -2.24 -7.52 21.36
CA GLU A 447 -1.69 -7.36 22.71
C GLU A 447 -0.76 -8.53 23.10
N ARG A 448 -1.16 -9.76 22.81
CA ARG A 448 -0.30 -10.94 23.06
C ARG A 448 0.99 -10.90 22.24
N GLU A 449 0.91 -10.53 20.97
CA GLU A 449 2.10 -10.43 20.12
C GLU A 449 3.07 -9.35 20.63
N ILE A 450 2.57 -8.16 20.95
CA ILE A 450 3.38 -7.07 21.48
C ILE A 450 3.98 -7.46 22.84
N SER A 451 3.18 -8.04 23.75
CA SER A 451 3.65 -8.46 25.07
C SER A 451 4.75 -9.51 24.97
N GLY A 452 4.60 -10.50 24.10
CA GLY A 452 5.65 -11.51 23.87
C GLY A 452 6.98 -10.91 23.40
N ALA A 453 6.93 -9.88 22.55
CA ALA A 453 8.14 -9.15 22.11
C ALA A 453 8.78 -8.33 23.23
N VAL A 454 7.98 -7.80 24.15
CA VAL A 454 8.46 -6.98 25.30
C VAL A 454 9.06 -7.85 26.40
N GLU A 455 8.61 -9.08 26.56
CA GLU A 455 9.12 -10.04 27.56
C GLU A 455 10.49 -10.62 27.22
N GLY A 456 10.98 -10.44 25.97
CA GLY A 456 12.32 -10.82 25.56
C GLY A 456 13.40 -10.24 26.49
N SER A 457 14.46 -11.00 26.80
CA SER A 457 15.35 -10.68 27.92
C SER A 457 16.83 -10.51 27.57
N GLY A 458 17.22 -10.66 26.28
CA GLY A 458 18.62 -10.84 25.93
C GLY A 458 19.46 -9.57 25.87
N VAL A 459 18.92 -8.43 25.42
CA VAL A 459 19.68 -7.22 25.15
C VAL A 459 19.35 -6.12 26.15
N ALA A 460 20.27 -5.83 27.10
CA ALA A 460 20.04 -4.83 28.16
C ALA A 460 19.77 -3.42 27.62
N LEU A 461 20.40 -3.03 26.51
CA LEU A 461 20.22 -1.73 25.86
C LEU A 461 18.77 -1.48 25.38
N LEU A 462 17.96 -2.53 25.23
CA LEU A 462 16.55 -2.43 24.81
C LEU A 462 15.58 -2.22 25.98
N ALA A 463 16.02 -2.25 27.24
CA ALA A 463 15.13 -2.09 28.41
C ALA A 463 14.29 -0.80 28.37
N PRO A 464 14.81 0.39 28.05
CA PRO A 464 13.99 1.61 27.93
C PRO A 464 12.95 1.50 26.79
N ALA A 465 13.32 0.91 25.65
CA ALA A 465 12.42 0.71 24.52
C ALA A 465 11.27 -0.24 24.87
N ARG A 466 11.54 -1.33 25.60
CA ARG A 466 10.51 -2.25 26.12
C ARG A 466 9.55 -1.54 27.06
N SER A 467 10.06 -0.67 27.96
CA SER A 467 9.20 0.11 28.87
C SER A 467 8.27 1.03 28.07
N ALA A 468 8.81 1.78 27.11
CA ALA A 468 8.02 2.67 26.26
C ALA A 468 6.91 1.94 25.48
N VAL A 469 7.23 0.78 24.90
CA VAL A 469 6.23 -0.08 24.20
C VAL A 469 5.14 -0.54 25.16
N ARG A 470 5.51 -1.04 26.34
CA ARG A 470 4.55 -1.50 27.36
C ARG A 470 3.63 -0.38 27.84
N GLU A 471 4.19 0.77 28.15
CA GLU A 471 3.45 1.94 28.63
C GLU A 471 2.47 2.46 27.57
N CYS A 472 2.94 2.60 26.31
CA CYS A 472 2.09 3.05 25.21
C CYS A 472 0.94 2.06 24.95
N LEU A 473 1.22 0.75 24.91
CA LEU A 473 0.19 -0.28 24.76
C LEU A 473 -0.87 -0.19 25.87
N ALA A 474 -0.43 -0.12 27.13
CA ALA A 474 -1.32 -0.03 28.27
C ALA A 474 -2.24 1.20 28.19
N GLN A 475 -1.71 2.35 27.79
CA GLN A 475 -2.50 3.58 27.62
C GLN A 475 -3.54 3.45 26.50
N LEU A 476 -3.17 2.86 25.36
CA LEU A 476 -4.08 2.67 24.22
C LEU A 476 -5.21 1.68 24.55
N VAL A 477 -4.89 0.57 25.20
CA VAL A 477 -5.87 -0.43 25.65
C VAL A 477 -6.82 0.15 26.70
N ALA A 478 -6.28 0.90 27.67
CA ALA A 478 -7.09 1.59 28.67
C ALA A 478 -8.06 2.59 28.03
N TRP A 479 -7.57 3.41 27.08
CA TRP A 479 -8.42 4.34 26.34
C TRP A 479 -9.53 3.60 25.58
N HIS A 480 -9.20 2.55 24.82
CA HIS A 480 -10.19 1.77 24.08
C HIS A 480 -11.26 1.19 24.99
N SER A 481 -10.87 0.67 26.15
CA SER A 481 -11.79 0.09 27.13
C SER A 481 -12.73 1.14 27.75
N LEU A 482 -12.23 2.36 27.99
CA LEU A 482 -13.04 3.47 28.49
C LEU A 482 -13.96 4.01 27.42
N ALA A 483 -13.42 4.35 26.25
CA ALA A 483 -14.16 4.94 25.13
C ALA A 483 -15.24 4.00 24.58
N SER A 484 -15.06 2.68 24.69
CA SER A 484 -16.07 1.69 24.30
C SER A 484 -17.33 1.69 25.18
N ARG A 485 -17.28 2.34 26.36
CA ARG A 485 -18.43 2.53 27.27
C ARG A 485 -19.17 3.83 27.02
N ASP A 486 -18.53 4.76 26.31
CA ASP A 486 -19.04 6.08 25.97
C ASP A 486 -19.87 6.07 24.67
N ALA A 487 -20.35 7.26 24.27
CA ALA A 487 -21.05 7.41 23.01
C ALA A 487 -20.14 7.07 21.81
N ARG A 488 -20.72 6.46 20.78
CA ARG A 488 -20.05 6.07 19.53
C ARG A 488 -19.19 7.20 18.94
N GLU A 489 -19.67 8.43 19.01
CA GLU A 489 -18.99 9.62 18.48
C GLU A 489 -17.62 9.88 19.16
N ALA A 490 -17.52 9.65 20.48
CA ALA A 490 -16.28 9.78 21.22
C ALA A 490 -15.22 8.78 20.76
N LEU A 491 -15.65 7.54 20.54
CA LEU A 491 -14.80 6.47 20.03
C LEU A 491 -14.31 6.76 18.60
N GLU A 492 -15.20 7.24 17.73
CA GLU A 492 -14.86 7.61 16.36
C GLU A 492 -13.92 8.83 16.30
N ALA A 493 -14.09 9.81 17.16
CA ALA A 493 -13.22 10.99 17.24
C ALA A 493 -11.77 10.63 17.60
N GLY A 494 -11.54 9.64 18.47
CA GLY A 494 -10.22 9.18 18.86
C GLY A 494 -9.62 8.09 17.95
N ALA A 495 -10.37 7.59 16.96
CA ALA A 495 -9.99 6.43 16.15
C ALA A 495 -8.64 6.60 15.44
N ARG A 496 -8.34 7.82 14.95
CA ARG A 496 -7.10 8.11 14.23
C ARG A 496 -5.87 7.98 15.11
N ASP A 497 -5.88 8.64 16.27
CA ASP A 497 -4.74 8.61 17.19
C ASP A 497 -4.56 7.21 17.80
N PHE A 498 -5.66 6.54 18.15
CA PHE A 498 -5.64 5.16 18.61
C PHE A 498 -5.00 4.22 17.57
N SER A 499 -5.44 4.29 16.31
CA SER A 499 -4.93 3.40 15.26
C SER A 499 -3.47 3.68 14.90
N LEU A 500 -3.06 4.94 14.80
CA LEU A 500 -1.67 5.32 14.58
C LEU A 500 -0.80 4.89 15.78
N GLY A 501 -1.30 5.09 17.00
CA GLY A 501 -0.65 4.64 18.23
C GLY A 501 -0.42 3.13 18.22
N LEU A 502 -1.46 2.34 17.95
CA LEU A 502 -1.35 0.87 17.86
C LEU A 502 -0.35 0.44 16.78
N GLY A 503 -0.43 1.01 15.57
CA GLY A 503 0.48 0.67 14.48
C GLY A 503 1.94 0.96 14.83
N ARG A 504 2.24 2.11 15.42
CA ARG A 504 3.60 2.45 15.86
C ARG A 504 4.08 1.60 17.04
N THR A 505 3.22 1.32 18.00
CA THR A 505 3.56 0.44 19.13
C THR A 505 3.88 -0.97 18.66
N TRP A 506 3.09 -1.50 17.72
CA TRP A 506 3.36 -2.79 17.10
C TRP A 506 4.68 -2.78 16.31
N ALA A 507 4.93 -1.77 15.49
CA ALA A 507 6.19 -1.60 14.78
C ALA A 507 7.40 -1.61 15.72
N ALA A 508 7.31 -0.88 16.85
CA ALA A 508 8.36 -0.85 17.86
C ALA A 508 8.61 -2.24 18.48
N SER A 509 7.55 -2.99 18.78
CA SER A 509 7.68 -4.36 19.31
C SER A 509 8.33 -5.32 18.31
N LEU A 510 8.00 -5.20 17.02
CA LEU A 510 8.63 -6.00 15.96
C LEU A 510 10.12 -5.65 15.77
N LEU A 511 10.49 -4.37 15.93
CA LEU A 511 11.90 -3.95 15.95
C LEU A 511 12.66 -4.52 17.15
N LEU A 512 12.03 -4.61 18.33
CA LEU A 512 12.62 -5.30 19.49
C LEU A 512 12.92 -6.77 19.15
N SER A 513 11.95 -7.47 18.56
CA SER A 513 12.11 -8.87 18.14
C SER A 513 13.21 -9.05 17.10
N GLN A 514 13.34 -8.10 16.15
CA GLN A 514 14.40 -8.11 15.15
C GLN A 514 15.77 -7.94 15.80
N ALA A 515 15.91 -6.94 16.67
CA ALA A 515 17.15 -6.64 17.34
C ALA A 515 17.64 -7.81 18.22
N GLU A 516 16.73 -8.48 18.92
CA GLU A 516 17.05 -9.67 19.72
C GLU A 516 17.43 -10.87 18.86
N TRP A 517 16.75 -11.07 17.73
CA TRP A 517 17.09 -12.13 16.80
C TRP A 517 18.50 -11.94 16.23
N GLU A 518 18.85 -10.73 15.79
CA GLU A 518 20.18 -10.43 15.27
C GLU A 518 21.27 -10.58 16.36
N ALA A 519 20.97 -10.19 17.60
CA ALA A 519 21.92 -10.26 18.72
C ALA A 519 22.29 -11.71 19.09
N ARG A 520 21.41 -12.69 18.84
CA ARG A 520 21.74 -14.12 19.03
C ARG A 520 22.87 -14.58 18.11
N GLY A 521 23.00 -13.98 16.93
CA GLY A 521 24.11 -14.27 16.01
C GLY A 521 25.38 -13.50 16.39
N SER A 522 25.26 -12.19 16.65
CA SER A 522 26.38 -11.33 17.05
C SER A 522 25.85 -9.99 17.59
N GLU A 523 26.17 -9.65 18.82
CA GLU A 523 25.83 -8.35 19.42
C GLU A 523 26.38 -7.16 18.62
N ARG A 524 27.62 -7.27 18.11
CA ARG A 524 28.23 -6.24 17.29
C ARG A 524 27.49 -6.04 15.97
N ALA A 525 27.08 -7.12 15.31
CA ALA A 525 26.33 -7.07 14.07
C ALA A 525 24.91 -6.52 14.30
N ALA A 526 24.30 -6.78 15.46
CA ALA A 526 22.97 -6.32 15.83
C ALA A 526 22.91 -4.81 16.22
N ALA A 527 24.04 -4.13 16.42
CA ALA A 527 24.05 -2.74 16.88
C ALA A 527 23.13 -1.79 16.06
N PRO A 528 23.06 -1.85 14.72
CA PRO A 528 22.13 -1.03 13.95
C PRO A 528 20.64 -1.34 14.22
N ALA A 529 20.27 -2.61 14.41
CA ALA A 529 18.91 -3.01 14.74
C ALA A 529 18.51 -2.59 16.15
N VAL A 530 19.42 -2.73 17.11
CA VAL A 530 19.25 -2.24 18.50
C VAL A 530 19.03 -0.74 18.52
N GLU A 531 19.85 0.02 17.76
CA GLU A 531 19.71 1.47 17.70
C GLU A 531 18.41 1.91 17.00
N ALA A 532 18.00 1.21 15.91
CA ALA A 532 16.71 1.46 15.26
C ALA A 532 15.53 1.23 16.23
N ALA A 533 15.54 0.14 16.98
CA ALA A 533 14.51 -0.16 17.98
C ALA A 533 14.44 0.91 19.08
N ARG A 534 15.59 1.32 19.61
CA ARG A 534 15.68 2.37 20.64
C ARG A 534 15.17 3.72 20.15
N ARG A 535 15.62 4.16 18.97
CA ARG A 535 15.21 5.44 18.35
C ARG A 535 13.72 5.46 18.06
N PHE A 536 13.22 4.42 17.43
CA PHE A 536 11.80 4.36 17.09
C PHE A 536 10.91 4.30 18.34
N ALA A 537 11.27 3.49 19.34
CA ALA A 537 10.51 3.41 20.60
C ALA A 537 10.50 4.73 21.37
N ALA A 538 11.59 5.53 21.30
CA ALA A 538 11.64 6.85 21.93
C ALA A 538 10.61 7.84 21.38
N THR A 539 10.12 7.62 20.14
CA THR A 539 9.07 8.46 19.53
C THR A 539 7.67 8.14 20.04
N LEU A 540 7.46 7.01 20.71
CA LEU A 540 6.13 6.59 21.19
C LEU A 540 5.56 7.56 22.24
N GLY A 541 6.39 8.17 23.08
CA GLY A 541 5.96 9.17 24.05
C GLY A 541 5.38 10.46 23.45
N ALA A 542 5.63 10.72 22.18
CA ALA A 542 5.09 11.88 21.45
C ALA A 542 3.75 11.56 20.73
N ILE A 543 3.29 10.30 20.77
CA ILE A 543 2.03 9.92 20.15
C ILE A 543 0.89 10.41 21.05
N PRO A 544 -0.05 11.23 20.52
CA PRO A 544 -1.20 11.62 21.31
C PRO A 544 -2.02 10.37 21.67
N VAL A 545 -2.13 10.09 22.96
CA VAL A 545 -3.17 9.17 23.42
C VAL A 545 -4.50 9.89 23.19
N PRO A 546 -5.48 9.24 22.55
CA PRO A 546 -6.74 9.91 22.27
C PRO A 546 -7.34 10.43 23.58
N ARG A 547 -7.75 11.70 23.58
CA ARG A 547 -8.37 12.30 24.75
C ARG A 547 -9.75 11.66 24.96
N ALA A 548 -10.13 11.44 26.21
CA ALA A 548 -11.53 11.19 26.54
C ALA A 548 -12.39 12.31 25.92
N ALA A 549 -13.59 11.97 25.46
CA ALA A 549 -14.45 12.94 24.77
C ALA A 549 -14.50 14.25 25.55
N SER A 550 -13.94 15.29 24.96
CA SER A 550 -14.03 16.63 25.57
C SER A 550 -15.50 17.05 25.66
N PRO A 551 -15.92 17.67 26.78
CA PRO A 551 -17.28 18.23 26.90
C PRO A 551 -17.59 19.36 25.90
N GLY A 552 -16.88 19.48 24.81
CA GLY A 552 -16.93 20.57 23.85
C GLY A 552 -17.04 20.12 22.40
N ALA A 553 -17.88 19.14 22.07
CA ALA A 553 -18.14 18.77 20.66
C ALA A 553 -18.53 20.00 19.81
N GLY A 554 -19.26 20.96 20.38
CA GLY A 554 -19.56 22.26 19.78
C GLY A 554 -18.29 23.08 19.48
N ALA A 555 -17.41 23.25 20.47
CA ALA A 555 -16.16 24.02 20.31
C ALA A 555 -15.21 23.40 19.27
N THR A 556 -15.13 22.06 19.20
CA THR A 556 -14.36 21.36 18.16
C THR A 556 -14.94 21.61 16.77
N ARG A 557 -16.28 21.59 16.65
CA ARG A 557 -16.96 21.89 15.39
C ARG A 557 -16.72 23.33 14.96
N ASP A 558 -16.88 24.29 15.89
CA ASP A 558 -16.69 25.71 15.63
C ASP A 558 -15.24 26.00 15.20
N LEU A 559 -14.27 25.39 15.88
CA LEU A 559 -12.87 25.49 15.48
C LEU A 559 -12.61 24.89 14.09
N ALA A 560 -13.17 23.72 13.82
CA ALA A 560 -12.96 23.02 12.55
C ALA A 560 -13.63 23.72 11.35
N LEU A 561 -14.77 24.38 11.57
CA LEU A 561 -15.56 25.04 10.53
C LEU A 561 -15.36 26.57 10.49
N GLY A 562 -14.50 27.14 11.32
CA GLY A 562 -14.15 28.56 11.30
C GLY A 562 -15.14 29.51 12.00
N GLY A 563 -15.90 29.00 12.99
CA GLY A 563 -16.88 29.75 13.77
C GLY A 563 -18.30 29.19 13.64
N ALA A 564 -19.28 29.82 14.32
CA ALA A 564 -20.67 29.38 14.29
C ALA A 564 -21.15 29.22 12.84
N ALA A 565 -21.57 28.04 12.47
CA ALA A 565 -22.06 27.75 11.12
C ALA A 565 -23.31 28.59 10.86
N GLU A 566 -23.23 29.55 9.94
CA GLU A 566 -24.42 29.92 9.18
C GLU A 566 -24.96 28.63 8.54
N GLU A 567 -26.25 28.37 8.69
CA GLU A 567 -26.91 27.21 8.10
C GLU A 567 -26.50 27.09 6.63
N VAL A 568 -25.62 26.15 6.30
CA VAL A 568 -25.35 25.82 4.90
C VAL A 568 -26.63 25.21 4.35
N ARG A 569 -27.44 26.04 3.74
CA ARG A 569 -28.57 25.59 2.92
C ARG A 569 -27.99 24.68 1.85
N ALA A 570 -28.41 23.44 1.86
CA ALA A 570 -28.06 22.49 0.79
C ALA A 570 -28.36 23.16 -0.57
N PRO A 571 -27.42 23.16 -1.53
CA PRO A 571 -27.71 23.68 -2.84
C PRO A 571 -28.88 22.88 -3.42
N ALA A 572 -29.93 23.56 -3.84
CA ALA A 572 -31.02 22.93 -4.54
C ALA A 572 -30.44 22.22 -5.78
N LEU A 573 -30.59 20.92 -5.84
CA LEU A 573 -30.29 20.13 -7.01
C LEU A 573 -31.14 20.67 -8.18
N ARG A 574 -30.47 21.29 -9.16
CA ARG A 574 -31.03 21.57 -10.48
C ARG A 574 -30.47 20.57 -11.49
#